data_a2cba34e0a45be5a49d8b3c6a5bfcee2
#
_entry.id   a2cba34e0a45be5a49d8b3c6a5bfcee2
#
_cell.length_a   1.000
_cell.length_b   1.000
_cell.length_c   1.000
_cell.angle_alpha   90.00
_cell.angle_beta   90.00
_cell.angle_gamma   90.00
#
_symmetry.space_group_name_H-M   'P 1'
#
loop_
_entity.id
_entity.type
_entity.pdbx_description
1 polymer ?
#
loop_
_entity_poly.entity_id
_entity_poly.type
_entity_poly.pdbx_seq_one_letter_code
_entity_poly.pdbx_strand_id
1 'polypeptide(L)'
;MSNKDQSRAGMTKRAIEREIAEMGDELVVNKGPRGVRDLVHGVEAGELFETQDEKRAFVTRSMAEMLEYWGRPCVKTTEEARERIIEYFERCLNQGIKPTVEELALALGTYRTTLYRWETGEKKGVDGELIKQAKEFIATFDAKAVSAGKLNPVTYIFRSKNYYGLRDQQEVVVQPKQLETTPKDVLIAQAEELPE
;
A
#
# COMPACT_ATOMS: atom_id res chain seq x y z
N MET A 1 16.41 28.89 -33.51
CA MET A 1 15.58 29.55 -32.49
C MET A 1 14.17 29.66 -33.04
N SER A 2 13.24 28.97 -32.37
CA SER A 2 11.89 28.75 -32.89
C SER A 2 11.02 29.99 -32.68
N ASN A 3 10.15 30.26 -33.66
CA ASN A 3 9.22 31.41 -33.71
C ASN A 3 8.26 31.56 -32.50
N LYS A 4 8.27 30.57 -31.59
CA LYS A 4 7.48 30.56 -30.34
C LYS A 4 8.12 31.40 -29.22
N ASP A 5 9.44 31.57 -29.22
CA ASP A 5 10.12 32.31 -28.13
C ASP A 5 10.04 33.86 -28.28
N GLN A 6 9.80 34.36 -29.50
CA GLN A 6 9.64 35.81 -29.73
C GLN A 6 8.24 36.31 -29.38
N SER A 7 7.21 35.44 -29.33
CA SER A 7 5.82 35.83 -29.01
C SER A 7 5.59 36.11 -27.51
N ARG A 8 6.43 35.56 -26.63
CA ARG A 8 6.24 35.67 -25.17
C ARG A 8 6.82 36.95 -24.55
N ALA A 9 7.69 37.67 -25.23
CA ALA A 9 8.39 38.86 -24.69
C ALA A 9 7.50 40.12 -24.48
N GLY A 10 6.23 40.08 -24.88
CA GLY A 10 5.30 41.21 -24.76
C GLY A 10 4.03 40.92 -23.92
N MET A 11 3.94 39.76 -23.31
CA MET A 11 2.74 39.38 -22.53
C MET A 11 2.78 40.02 -21.13
N THR A 12 1.67 40.64 -20.73
CA THR A 12 1.52 41.12 -19.34
C THR A 12 1.39 39.94 -18.38
N LYS A 13 1.80 40.16 -17.12
CA LYS A 13 1.72 39.14 -16.06
C LYS A 13 0.34 38.48 -16.00
N ARG A 14 -0.74 39.25 -16.18
CA ARG A 14 -2.12 38.71 -16.21
C ARG A 14 -2.40 37.82 -17.42
N ALA A 15 -1.79 38.07 -18.58
CA ALA A 15 -1.94 37.21 -19.75
C ALA A 15 -1.23 35.88 -19.56
N ILE A 16 -0.06 35.89 -18.92
CA ILE A 16 0.69 34.66 -18.57
C ILE A 16 -0.07 33.84 -17.53
N GLU A 17 -0.62 34.49 -16.50
CA GLU A 17 -1.45 33.81 -15.46
C GLU A 17 -2.71 33.19 -16.06
N ARG A 18 -3.33 33.82 -17.05
CA ARG A 18 -4.49 33.30 -17.79
C ARG A 18 -4.10 32.09 -18.65
N GLU A 19 -3.00 32.16 -19.37
CA GLU A 19 -2.48 31.06 -20.19
C GLU A 19 -2.09 29.84 -19.34
N ILE A 20 -1.52 30.09 -18.15
CA ILE A 20 -1.21 29.01 -17.16
C ILE A 20 -2.50 28.39 -16.63
N ALA A 21 -3.54 29.18 -16.34
CA ALA A 21 -4.83 28.67 -15.90
C ALA A 21 -5.53 27.84 -16.99
N GLU A 22 -5.51 28.34 -18.23
CA GLU A 22 -6.08 27.62 -19.39
C GLU A 22 -5.29 26.33 -19.70
N MET A 23 -3.95 26.34 -19.60
CA MET A 23 -3.13 25.11 -19.72
C MET A 23 -3.37 24.14 -18.54
N GLY A 24 -3.65 24.66 -17.36
CA GLY A 24 -4.04 23.87 -16.21
C GLY A 24 -5.35 23.10 -16.46
N ASP A 25 -6.33 23.76 -17.05
CA ASP A 25 -7.61 23.15 -17.41
C ASP A 25 -7.48 22.18 -18.60
N GLU A 26 -6.63 22.46 -19.61
CA GLU A 26 -6.33 21.51 -20.69
C GLU A 26 -5.57 20.27 -20.20
N LEU A 27 -4.66 20.41 -19.25
CA LEU A 27 -3.97 19.29 -18.59
C LEU A 27 -4.93 18.44 -17.75
N VAL A 28 -6.01 19.05 -17.21
CA VAL A 28 -7.07 18.36 -16.48
C VAL A 28 -8.01 17.60 -17.40
N VAL A 29 -8.17 18.05 -18.66
CA VAL A 29 -9.05 17.40 -19.66
C VAL A 29 -8.44 16.12 -20.24
N ASN A 30 -7.11 15.94 -20.19
CA ASN A 30 -6.49 14.67 -20.57
C ASN A 30 -6.64 13.66 -19.40
N LYS A 31 -7.89 13.32 -19.12
CA LYS A 31 -8.28 12.28 -18.17
C LYS A 31 -7.79 10.94 -18.72
N GLY A 32 -6.57 10.57 -18.38
CA GLY A 32 -6.18 9.16 -18.34
C GLY A 32 -7.23 8.39 -17.54
N PRO A 33 -7.36 7.07 -17.72
CA PRO A 33 -8.37 6.29 -17.02
C PRO A 33 -8.36 6.69 -15.54
N ARG A 34 -9.53 7.05 -15.01
CA ARG A 34 -9.74 7.59 -13.64
C ARG A 34 -8.94 6.86 -12.57
N GLY A 35 -8.64 5.58 -12.79
CA GLY A 35 -7.89 4.75 -11.87
C GLY A 35 -6.42 5.16 -11.59
N VAL A 36 -5.73 5.84 -12.49
CA VAL A 36 -4.30 6.16 -12.28
C VAL A 36 -4.12 7.38 -11.37
N ARG A 37 -5.04 8.34 -11.44
CA ARG A 37 -4.99 9.55 -10.60
C ARG A 37 -5.36 9.23 -9.16
N ASP A 38 -6.35 8.36 -8.96
CA ASP A 38 -6.77 7.86 -7.64
C ASP A 38 -5.68 7.01 -6.99
N LEU A 39 -4.83 6.36 -7.80
CA LEU A 39 -3.69 5.56 -7.36
C LEU A 39 -2.52 6.40 -6.81
N VAL A 40 -2.28 7.60 -7.37
CA VAL A 40 -1.09 8.41 -7.07
C VAL A 40 -1.36 9.44 -5.95
N HIS A 41 -2.58 9.97 -5.86
CA HIS A 41 -2.88 11.07 -4.94
C HIS A 41 -3.66 10.68 -3.68
N GLY A 42 -4.03 9.39 -3.54
CA GLY A 42 -4.90 8.96 -2.45
C GLY A 42 -6.18 9.78 -2.45
N VAL A 43 -7.30 9.16 -2.76
CA VAL A 43 -8.60 9.84 -2.69
C VAL A 43 -8.73 10.43 -1.29
N GLU A 44 -8.86 11.74 -1.17
CA GLU A 44 -9.19 12.35 0.12
C GLU A 44 -10.47 11.70 0.65
N ALA A 45 -10.51 11.38 1.94
CA ALA A 45 -11.64 10.64 2.54
C ALA A 45 -13.01 11.31 2.27
N GLY A 46 -13.02 12.61 1.94
CA GLY A 46 -14.20 13.37 1.55
C GLY A 46 -14.72 13.08 0.13
N GLU A 47 -13.86 12.58 -0.77
CA GLU A 47 -14.24 12.25 -2.16
C GLU A 47 -14.82 10.84 -2.33
N LEU A 48 -14.71 9.99 -1.29
CA LEU A 48 -15.27 8.64 -1.27
C LEU A 48 -16.79 8.61 -1.02
N PHE A 49 -17.34 9.71 -0.56
CA PHE A 49 -18.76 9.82 -0.20
C PHE A 49 -19.42 10.94 -1.01
N GLU A 50 -20.51 10.65 -1.66
CA GLU A 50 -21.28 11.63 -2.44
C GLU A 50 -21.99 12.64 -1.52
N THR A 51 -22.35 12.21 -0.31
CA THR A 51 -23.06 13.03 0.67
C THR A 51 -22.47 12.96 2.07
N GLN A 52 -22.77 13.99 2.89
CA GLN A 52 -22.39 14.00 4.32
C GLN A 52 -23.12 12.92 5.13
N ASP A 53 -24.32 12.56 4.70
CA ASP A 53 -25.11 11.51 5.36
C ASP A 53 -24.50 10.13 5.13
N GLU A 54 -24.00 9.84 3.91
CA GLU A 54 -23.26 8.60 3.62
C GLU A 54 -21.98 8.51 4.45
N LYS A 55 -21.22 9.60 4.52
CA LYS A 55 -20.02 9.67 5.36
C LYS A 55 -20.35 9.38 6.83
N ARG A 56 -21.42 10.01 7.35
CA ARG A 56 -21.87 9.80 8.73
C ARG A 56 -22.31 8.36 8.95
N ALA A 57 -23.09 7.80 8.04
CA ALA A 57 -23.54 6.41 8.12
C ALA A 57 -22.38 5.44 8.13
N PHE A 58 -21.39 5.63 7.26
CA PHE A 58 -20.16 4.83 7.23
C PHE A 58 -19.40 4.89 8.56
N VAL A 59 -19.14 6.10 9.08
CA VAL A 59 -18.40 6.28 10.34
C VAL A 59 -19.16 5.63 11.50
N THR A 60 -20.47 5.86 11.59
CA THR A 60 -21.29 5.29 12.66
C THR A 60 -21.28 3.78 12.63
N ARG A 61 -21.47 3.18 11.46
CA ARG A 61 -21.43 1.73 11.28
C ARG A 61 -20.06 1.16 11.64
N SER A 62 -18.98 1.69 11.05
CA SER A 62 -17.62 1.21 11.29
C SER A 62 -17.21 1.33 12.77
N MET A 63 -17.58 2.43 13.44
CA MET A 63 -17.31 2.60 14.87
C MET A 63 -18.11 1.60 15.71
N ALA A 64 -19.38 1.36 15.39
CA ALA A 64 -20.19 0.37 16.10
C ALA A 64 -19.60 -1.04 15.96
N GLU A 65 -19.17 -1.41 14.77
CA GLU A 65 -18.51 -2.69 14.49
C GLU A 65 -17.22 -2.89 15.30
N MET A 66 -16.39 -1.85 15.42
CA MET A 66 -15.16 -1.91 16.20
C MET A 66 -15.42 -1.92 17.72
N LEU A 67 -16.45 -1.19 18.19
CA LEU A 67 -16.81 -1.14 19.60
C LEU A 67 -17.28 -2.49 20.17
N GLU A 68 -17.84 -3.37 19.34
CA GLU A 68 -18.20 -4.72 19.77
C GLU A 68 -17.00 -5.55 20.22
N TYR A 69 -15.81 -5.29 19.66
CA TYR A 69 -14.56 -5.94 20.03
C TYR A 69 -13.80 -5.20 21.14
N TRP A 70 -14.17 -3.96 21.41
CA TRP A 70 -13.47 -3.13 22.39
C TRP A 70 -13.53 -3.74 23.79
N GLY A 71 -12.36 -3.92 24.40
CA GLY A 71 -12.27 -4.48 25.74
C GLY A 71 -12.41 -6.01 25.83
N ARG A 72 -12.53 -6.73 24.71
CA ARG A 72 -12.51 -8.20 24.74
C ARG A 72 -11.18 -8.69 25.33
N PRO A 73 -11.19 -9.66 26.25
CA PRO A 73 -9.95 -10.23 26.79
C PRO A 73 -9.18 -10.94 25.69
N CYS A 74 -7.85 -10.87 25.75
CA CYS A 74 -6.99 -11.59 24.82
C CYS A 74 -7.17 -13.11 24.98
N VAL A 75 -7.32 -13.81 23.88
CA VAL A 75 -7.37 -15.27 23.83
C VAL A 75 -6.09 -15.87 24.40
N LYS A 76 -6.23 -17.00 25.10
CA LYS A 76 -5.10 -17.67 25.78
C LYS A 76 -4.80 -19.03 25.19
N THR A 77 -5.77 -19.68 24.54
CA THR A 77 -5.62 -21.03 23.98
C THR A 77 -5.92 -21.03 22.47
N THR A 78 -5.47 -22.06 21.79
CA THR A 78 -5.73 -22.28 20.35
C THR A 78 -7.21 -22.52 20.09
N GLU A 79 -7.89 -23.24 20.98
CA GLU A 79 -9.31 -23.53 20.88
C GLU A 79 -10.14 -22.26 20.96
N GLU A 80 -9.89 -21.42 21.97
CA GLU A 80 -10.54 -20.11 22.11
C GLU A 80 -10.27 -19.20 20.89
N ALA A 81 -9.05 -19.21 20.39
CA ALA A 81 -8.69 -18.45 19.19
C ALA A 81 -9.46 -18.96 17.96
N ARG A 82 -9.59 -20.28 17.79
CA ARG A 82 -10.34 -20.88 16.69
C ARG A 82 -11.82 -20.48 16.72
N GLU A 83 -12.46 -20.57 17.87
CA GLU A 83 -13.86 -20.17 18.04
C GLU A 83 -14.07 -18.71 17.67
N ARG A 84 -13.21 -17.80 18.16
CA ARG A 84 -13.32 -16.36 17.84
C ARG A 84 -12.98 -16.02 16.40
N ILE A 85 -12.10 -16.75 15.74
CA ILE A 85 -11.81 -16.60 14.31
C ILE A 85 -13.06 -16.97 13.50
N ILE A 86 -13.71 -18.07 13.83
CA ILE A 86 -14.94 -18.51 13.17
C ILE A 86 -16.05 -17.47 13.41
N GLU A 87 -16.28 -17.04 14.66
CA GLU A 87 -17.24 -15.98 15.01
C GLU A 87 -17.02 -14.71 14.17
N TYR A 88 -15.76 -14.28 14.04
CA TYR A 88 -15.39 -13.12 13.25
C TYR A 88 -15.74 -13.28 11.77
N PHE A 89 -15.39 -14.40 11.16
CA PHE A 89 -15.69 -14.63 9.75
C PHE A 89 -17.19 -14.83 9.47
N GLU A 90 -17.92 -15.50 10.36
CA GLU A 90 -19.38 -15.61 10.27
C GLU A 90 -20.04 -14.24 10.36
N ARG A 91 -19.56 -13.38 11.23
CA ARG A 91 -20.02 -12.00 11.32
C ARG A 91 -19.74 -11.24 10.01
N CYS A 92 -18.53 -11.33 9.47
CA CYS A 92 -18.20 -10.70 8.18
C CYS A 92 -19.17 -11.17 7.07
N LEU A 93 -19.47 -12.48 7.04
CA LEU A 93 -20.41 -13.06 6.09
C LEU A 93 -21.83 -12.53 6.31
N ASN A 94 -22.33 -12.56 7.53
CA ASN A 94 -23.72 -12.21 7.85
C ASN A 94 -24.01 -10.72 7.66
N GLN A 95 -23.03 -9.87 7.92
CA GLN A 95 -23.17 -8.40 7.84
C GLN A 95 -22.63 -7.82 6.53
N GLY A 96 -22.02 -8.63 5.67
CA GLY A 96 -21.42 -8.17 4.42
C GLY A 96 -20.21 -7.26 4.66
N ILE A 97 -19.48 -7.50 5.76
CA ILE A 97 -18.29 -6.72 6.14
C ILE A 97 -17.06 -7.37 5.48
N LYS A 98 -16.17 -6.53 4.97
CA LYS A 98 -14.91 -7.00 4.43
C LYS A 98 -13.97 -7.43 5.56
N PRO A 99 -13.44 -8.67 5.57
CA PRO A 99 -12.52 -9.10 6.60
C PRO A 99 -11.16 -8.36 6.49
N THR A 100 -10.60 -8.00 7.65
CA THR A 100 -9.29 -7.37 7.76
C THR A 100 -8.43 -8.01 8.85
N VAL A 101 -7.11 -7.90 8.71
CA VAL A 101 -6.18 -8.45 9.72
C VAL A 101 -6.26 -7.66 11.03
N GLU A 102 -6.53 -6.36 10.94
CA GLU A 102 -6.70 -5.46 12.08
C GLU A 102 -7.93 -5.84 12.91
N GLU A 103 -9.07 -6.05 12.26
CA GLU A 103 -10.30 -6.44 12.97
C GLU A 103 -10.22 -7.87 13.50
N LEU A 104 -9.54 -8.78 12.79
CA LEU A 104 -9.23 -10.11 13.31
C LEU A 104 -8.45 -10.01 14.63
N ALA A 105 -7.44 -9.12 14.70
CA ALA A 105 -6.70 -8.90 15.93
C ALA A 105 -7.60 -8.38 17.07
N LEU A 106 -8.50 -7.44 16.77
CA LEU A 106 -9.48 -6.93 17.73
C LEU A 106 -10.45 -8.04 18.20
N ALA A 107 -10.93 -8.87 17.29
CA ALA A 107 -11.81 -10.01 17.62
C ALA A 107 -11.14 -10.98 18.58
N LEU A 108 -9.83 -11.18 18.45
CA LEU A 108 -9.03 -12.01 19.37
C LEU A 108 -8.63 -11.27 20.66
N GLY A 109 -9.06 -10.03 20.84
CA GLY A 109 -8.75 -9.19 22.01
C GLY A 109 -7.26 -8.83 22.08
N THR A 110 -6.62 -8.62 20.95
CA THR A 110 -5.18 -8.38 20.87
C THR A 110 -4.81 -7.35 19.79
N TYR A 111 -3.51 -7.21 19.53
CA TYR A 111 -2.96 -6.31 18.53
C TYR A 111 -2.35 -7.09 17.36
N ARG A 112 -2.27 -6.49 16.19
CA ARG A 112 -1.63 -7.06 15.00
C ARG A 112 -0.22 -7.60 15.27
N THR A 113 0.57 -6.90 16.07
CA THR A 113 1.92 -7.35 16.48
C THR A 113 1.92 -8.66 17.24
N THR A 114 0.85 -8.93 18.02
CA THR A 114 0.70 -10.20 18.73
C THR A 114 0.39 -11.34 17.76
N LEU A 115 -0.41 -11.10 16.71
CA LEU A 115 -0.64 -12.13 15.67
C LEU A 115 0.70 -12.55 15.04
N TYR A 116 1.54 -11.59 14.69
CA TYR A 116 2.88 -11.87 14.16
C TYR A 116 3.73 -12.70 15.14
N ARG A 117 3.73 -12.34 16.42
CA ARG A 117 4.48 -13.07 17.45
C ARG A 117 3.99 -14.49 17.69
N TRP A 118 2.71 -14.77 17.49
CA TRP A 118 2.20 -16.13 17.48
C TRP A 118 2.65 -16.90 16.23
N GLU A 119 2.60 -16.28 15.06
CA GLU A 119 3.06 -16.88 13.80
C GLU A 119 4.54 -17.26 13.82
N THR A 120 5.38 -16.43 14.43
CA THR A 120 6.83 -16.64 14.52
C THR A 120 7.22 -17.55 15.69
N GLY A 121 6.27 -17.92 16.55
CA GLY A 121 6.52 -18.71 17.76
C GLY A 121 7.17 -17.92 18.90
N GLU A 122 7.34 -16.62 18.76
CA GLU A 122 7.85 -15.75 19.84
C GLU A 122 6.91 -15.70 21.04
N LYS A 123 5.61 -15.78 20.79
CA LYS A 123 4.59 -15.86 21.86
C LYS A 123 3.88 -17.18 21.80
N LYS A 124 3.80 -17.84 22.95
CA LYS A 124 3.11 -19.13 23.13
C LYS A 124 1.63 -18.92 23.50
N GLY A 125 0.85 -19.99 23.48
CA GLY A 125 -0.55 -20.03 23.91
C GLY A 125 -1.54 -20.23 22.76
N VAL A 126 -1.26 -19.68 21.60
CA VAL A 126 -2.05 -19.88 20.38
C VAL A 126 -1.15 -20.46 19.30
N ASP A 127 -1.68 -21.45 18.56
CA ASP A 127 -0.99 -22.06 17.44
C ASP A 127 -0.80 -21.01 16.30
N GLY A 128 0.46 -20.80 15.93
CA GLY A 128 0.83 -19.85 14.88
C GLY A 128 0.32 -20.26 13.50
N GLU A 129 0.17 -21.57 13.25
CA GLU A 129 -0.37 -22.07 11.99
C GLU A 129 -1.85 -21.71 11.81
N LEU A 130 -2.63 -21.75 12.89
CA LEU A 130 -4.02 -21.27 12.88
C LEU A 130 -4.11 -19.79 12.48
N ILE A 131 -3.21 -18.96 13.01
CA ILE A 131 -3.17 -17.53 12.67
C ILE A 131 -2.79 -17.32 11.21
N LYS A 132 -1.81 -18.08 10.70
CA LYS A 132 -1.43 -18.02 9.27
C LYS A 132 -2.62 -18.40 8.38
N GLN A 133 -3.32 -19.48 8.69
CA GLN A 133 -4.49 -19.91 7.92
C GLN A 133 -5.58 -18.84 7.91
N ALA A 134 -5.86 -18.18 9.03
CA ALA A 134 -6.83 -17.10 9.11
C ALA A 134 -6.40 -15.89 8.26
N LYS A 135 -5.12 -15.51 8.27
CA LYS A 135 -4.58 -14.44 7.42
C LYS A 135 -4.61 -14.81 5.94
N GLU A 136 -4.30 -16.06 5.59
CA GLU A 136 -4.38 -16.55 4.22
C GLU A 136 -5.81 -16.53 3.68
N PHE A 137 -6.80 -16.81 4.53
CA PHE A 137 -8.20 -16.66 4.18
C PHE A 137 -8.54 -15.20 3.81
N ILE A 138 -8.06 -14.24 4.59
CA ILE A 138 -8.23 -12.80 4.32
C ILE A 138 -7.49 -12.41 3.03
N ALA A 139 -6.27 -12.89 2.83
CA ALA A 139 -5.47 -12.64 1.63
C ALA A 139 -6.16 -13.16 0.35
N THR A 140 -6.75 -14.36 0.43
CA THR A 140 -7.53 -14.95 -0.66
C THR A 140 -8.77 -14.12 -0.98
N PHE A 141 -9.47 -13.62 0.04
CA PHE A 141 -10.58 -12.70 -0.15
C PHE A 141 -10.15 -11.41 -0.87
N ASP A 142 -9.04 -10.80 -0.41
CA ASP A 142 -8.49 -9.59 -1.04
C ASP A 142 -8.11 -9.82 -2.51
N ALA A 143 -7.47 -10.95 -2.83
CA ALA A 143 -7.12 -11.32 -4.21
C ALA A 143 -8.37 -11.44 -5.11
N LYS A 144 -9.43 -12.09 -4.59
CA LYS A 144 -10.72 -12.17 -5.30
C LYS A 144 -11.36 -10.80 -5.47
N ALA A 145 -11.31 -9.94 -4.46
CA ALA A 145 -11.86 -8.59 -4.51
C ALA A 145 -11.14 -7.71 -5.54
N VAL A 146 -9.82 -7.81 -5.65
CA VAL A 146 -9.02 -7.13 -6.70
C VAL A 146 -9.41 -7.63 -8.08
N SER A 147 -9.46 -8.95 -8.28
CA SER A 147 -9.82 -9.57 -9.56
C SER A 147 -11.23 -9.17 -10.01
N ALA A 148 -12.14 -8.93 -9.06
CA ALA A 148 -13.50 -8.46 -9.32
C ALA A 148 -13.60 -6.91 -9.43
N GLY A 149 -12.50 -6.16 -9.36
CA GLY A 149 -12.50 -4.70 -9.37
C GLY A 149 -13.15 -4.04 -8.14
N LYS A 150 -13.29 -4.79 -7.03
CA LYS A 150 -13.91 -4.32 -5.79
C LYS A 150 -12.91 -3.87 -4.73
N LEU A 151 -11.63 -3.99 -5.01
CA LEU A 151 -10.52 -3.53 -4.18
C LEU A 151 -9.48 -2.83 -5.05
N ASN A 152 -8.98 -1.70 -4.58
CA ASN A 152 -7.91 -0.97 -5.25
C ASN A 152 -6.62 -1.83 -5.27
N PRO A 153 -6.00 -2.07 -6.45
CA PRO A 153 -4.78 -2.87 -6.58
C PRO A 153 -3.61 -2.36 -5.71
N VAL A 154 -3.47 -1.04 -5.53
CA VAL A 154 -2.41 -0.47 -4.68
C VAL A 154 -2.62 -0.86 -3.21
N THR A 155 -3.85 -0.78 -2.73
CA THR A 155 -4.20 -1.24 -1.38
C THR A 155 -3.87 -2.72 -1.20
N TYR A 156 -4.15 -3.55 -2.21
CA TYR A 156 -3.82 -4.97 -2.18
C TYR A 156 -2.30 -5.20 -2.13
N ILE A 157 -1.52 -4.51 -2.97
CA ILE A 157 -0.04 -4.61 -2.96
C ILE A 157 0.51 -4.22 -1.59
N PHE A 158 0.02 -3.10 -1.02
CA PHE A 158 0.43 -2.66 0.31
C PHE A 158 0.13 -3.70 1.39
N ARG A 159 -1.09 -4.26 1.40
CA ARG A 159 -1.50 -5.29 2.37
C ARG A 159 -0.72 -6.58 2.17
N SER A 160 -0.49 -6.99 0.93
CA SER A 160 0.27 -8.19 0.59
C SER A 160 1.69 -8.16 1.14
N LYS A 161 2.37 -7.03 1.03
CA LYS A 161 3.73 -6.85 1.56
C LYS A 161 3.77 -6.77 3.09
N ASN A 162 2.79 -6.10 3.70
CA ASN A 162 2.82 -5.84 5.14
C ASN A 162 2.18 -6.95 5.98
N TYR A 163 1.23 -7.73 5.43
CA TYR A 163 0.44 -8.69 6.21
C TYR A 163 0.60 -10.13 5.75
N TYR A 164 0.81 -10.35 4.44
CA TYR A 164 0.81 -11.69 3.86
C TYR A 164 2.21 -12.18 3.50
N GLY A 165 3.25 -11.38 3.76
CA GLY A 165 4.65 -11.77 3.57
C GLY A 165 5.11 -11.82 2.12
N LEU A 166 4.32 -11.32 1.17
CA LEU A 166 4.74 -11.21 -0.23
C LEU A 166 5.85 -10.15 -0.36
N ARG A 167 6.88 -10.49 -1.13
CA ARG A 167 8.04 -9.61 -1.39
C ARG A 167 8.20 -9.42 -2.88
N ASP A 168 8.62 -8.23 -3.30
CA ASP A 168 9.08 -8.03 -4.67
C ASP A 168 10.38 -8.81 -4.83
N GLN A 169 10.40 -9.75 -5.76
CA GLN A 169 11.64 -10.41 -6.18
C GLN A 169 12.28 -9.51 -7.24
N GLN A 170 13.22 -8.67 -6.82
CA GLN A 170 14.15 -8.01 -7.74
C GLN A 170 15.41 -8.85 -7.79
N GLU A 171 15.64 -9.50 -8.89
CA GLU A 171 16.93 -10.10 -9.19
C GLU A 171 17.91 -8.96 -9.54
N VAL A 172 18.62 -8.46 -8.54
CA VAL A 172 19.72 -7.53 -8.78
C VAL A 172 20.89 -8.34 -9.30
N VAL A 173 20.99 -8.45 -10.61
CA VAL A 173 22.22 -8.95 -11.25
C VAL A 173 23.31 -7.92 -10.99
N VAL A 174 24.03 -8.07 -9.90
CA VAL A 174 25.27 -7.32 -9.65
C VAL A 174 26.29 -7.86 -10.64
N GLN A 175 26.39 -7.22 -11.80
CA GLN A 175 27.55 -7.41 -12.65
C GLN A 175 28.73 -6.80 -11.87
N PRO A 176 29.75 -7.60 -11.50
CA PRO A 176 30.96 -7.03 -10.93
C PRO A 176 31.54 -6.10 -11.99
N LYS A 177 31.55 -4.79 -11.68
CA LYS A 177 32.26 -3.83 -12.53
C LYS A 177 33.72 -4.33 -12.55
N GLN A 178 34.10 -4.91 -13.67
CA GLN A 178 35.52 -5.20 -13.89
C GLN A 178 36.24 -3.86 -13.76
N LEU A 179 36.93 -3.67 -12.64
CA LEU A 179 37.97 -2.65 -12.56
C LEU A 179 38.95 -3.03 -13.66
N GLU A 180 38.96 -2.26 -14.75
CA GLU A 180 40.04 -2.28 -15.71
C GLU A 180 41.30 -1.93 -14.91
N THR A 181 41.97 -2.94 -14.39
CA THR A 181 43.31 -2.82 -13.84
C THR A 181 44.20 -2.47 -15.02
N THR A 182 44.51 -1.18 -15.14
CA THR A 182 45.51 -0.72 -16.11
C THR A 182 46.77 -1.58 -15.90
N PRO A 183 47.23 -2.31 -16.92
CA PRO A 183 48.38 -3.17 -16.76
C PRO A 183 49.52 -2.36 -16.12
N LYS A 184 50.22 -2.96 -15.16
CA LYS A 184 51.30 -2.30 -14.40
C LYS A 184 52.35 -1.66 -15.33
N ASP A 185 52.56 -2.29 -16.48
CA ASP A 185 53.49 -1.83 -17.52
C ASP A 185 53.05 -0.51 -18.17
N VAL A 186 51.75 -0.25 -18.33
CA VAL A 186 51.23 1.03 -18.85
C VAL A 186 51.41 2.17 -17.84
N LEU A 187 51.25 1.88 -16.57
CA LEU A 187 51.47 2.88 -15.49
C LEU A 187 52.97 3.21 -15.36
N ILE A 188 53.87 2.24 -15.55
CA ILE A 188 55.32 2.47 -15.54
C ILE A 188 55.73 3.33 -16.72
N ALA A 189 55.26 3.04 -17.93
CA ALA A 189 55.55 3.83 -19.13
C ALA A 189 55.07 5.29 -18.99
N GLN A 190 53.86 5.50 -18.40
CA GLN A 190 53.33 6.84 -18.15
C GLN A 190 54.13 7.62 -17.09
N ALA A 191 54.73 6.92 -16.13
CA ALA A 191 55.58 7.54 -15.09
C ALA A 191 56.95 7.97 -15.64
N GLU A 192 57.50 7.28 -16.67
CA GLU A 192 58.78 7.60 -17.30
C GLU A 192 58.66 8.81 -18.28
N GLU A 193 57.47 9.16 -18.73
CA GLU A 193 57.21 10.32 -19.64
C GLU A 193 56.96 11.64 -18.91
N LEU A 194 56.95 11.67 -17.57
CA LEU A 194 56.76 12.90 -16.80
C LEU A 194 58.08 13.70 -16.77
N PRO A 195 58.10 14.98 -17.20
CA PRO A 195 59.28 15.82 -17.12
C PRO A 195 59.62 16.11 -15.65
N GLU A 196 60.95 16.16 -15.33
CA GLU A 196 61.51 16.52 -14.01
C GLU A 196 61.12 17.94 -13.58
#